data_8ec27bdc99041e964362070a121cea0b
#
_entry.id   8ec27bdc99041e964362070a121cea0b
#
_cell.length_a   1.000
_cell.length_b   1.000
_cell.length_c   1.000
_cell.angle_alpha   90.00
_cell.angle_beta   90.00
_cell.angle_gamma   90.00
#
_symmetry.space_group_name_H-M   'P 1'
#
loop_
_entity.id
_entity.type
_entity.pdbx_description
1 polymer ?
#
loop_
_entity_poly.entity_id
_entity_poly.type
_entity_poly.pdbx_seq_one_letter_code
_entity_poly.pdbx_strand_id
1 'polypeptide(L)'
;MRIGIVCPYQWDVPGGVQYHVRDLAETLRGMGHHVEVLTPAEREESLTDPWLTFAGRTVPVPYNGSMASVQFGPVSAARVRRWLREGHFDVVHVHDPAPPSVGLLVCMMAEGPIVATFHAAAVRSKWLAAWGPVIRPWLEKISGRIAVSDFARRLQVEHLGGDAVIIPNGVHVQAFSAGPPFAGHTRGVDGPTIGFVGRYREPRKGLPVLLEAMRAVVRAHPGAQLLVAGRGDAGEFRELVGEDLRPHVQLLGELSEADKAAFLRSVDVYCAPNLLGESFGVILIEALAAGAPIVASDLDAFASVLEGGTAGVLVPRGDARALARALTALLADPARRAELAARGPAVAAAYDWAVVARRILAVYETVLPPGGGEVTAGDEPAGGAAELTVDPRPARDAADRLTRWARR
;
A
#
# COMPACT_ATOMS: atom_id res chain seq x y z
N MET A 1 11.98 23.65 1.93
CA MET A 1 10.79 23.75 1.07
C MET A 1 9.54 23.72 1.92
N ARG A 2 8.48 24.38 1.44
CA ARG A 2 7.10 24.22 1.91
C ARG A 2 6.39 23.25 0.98
N ILE A 3 5.98 22.11 1.49
CA ILE A 3 5.46 20.98 0.70
C ILE A 3 4.03 20.71 1.12
N GLY A 4 3.09 20.82 0.18
CA GLY A 4 1.73 20.37 0.37
C GLY A 4 1.58 18.93 -0.11
N ILE A 5 1.11 18.03 0.74
CA ILE A 5 0.83 16.62 0.33
C ILE A 5 -0.68 16.40 0.36
N VAL A 6 -1.21 15.65 -0.59
CA VAL A 6 -2.64 15.36 -0.69
C VAL A 6 -2.88 13.85 -0.64
N CYS A 7 -3.52 13.42 0.45
CA CYS A 7 -4.00 12.04 0.61
C CYS A 7 -5.47 11.96 0.16
N PRO A 8 -5.82 11.18 -0.86
CA PRO A 8 -7.20 11.11 -1.34
C PRO A 8 -8.13 10.25 -0.48
N TYR A 9 -7.57 9.45 0.42
CA TYR A 9 -8.29 8.46 1.23
C TYR A 9 -8.48 8.95 2.67
N GLN A 10 -9.53 8.44 3.31
CA GLN A 10 -9.90 8.77 4.68
C GLN A 10 -8.76 8.41 5.65
N TRP A 11 -8.29 9.41 6.41
CA TRP A 11 -7.07 9.32 7.23
C TRP A 11 -7.18 8.37 8.42
N ASP A 12 -8.35 8.34 9.04
CA ASP A 12 -8.69 7.52 10.20
C ASP A 12 -9.00 6.05 9.85
N VAL A 13 -8.97 5.70 8.56
CA VAL A 13 -9.09 4.30 8.09
C VAL A 13 -7.71 3.77 7.68
N PRO A 14 -7.20 2.72 8.34
CA PRO A 14 -5.89 2.16 8.00
C PRO A 14 -5.81 1.67 6.55
N GLY A 15 -4.80 2.14 5.82
CA GLY A 15 -4.56 1.74 4.42
C GLY A 15 -3.14 2.06 3.97
N GLY A 16 -2.67 1.35 2.94
CA GLY A 16 -1.29 1.45 2.47
C GLY A 16 -0.89 2.86 2.00
N VAL A 17 -1.81 3.59 1.35
CA VAL A 17 -1.54 4.96 0.90
C VAL A 17 -1.50 5.93 2.07
N GLN A 18 -2.39 5.80 3.05
CA GLN A 18 -2.41 6.62 4.25
C GLN A 18 -1.10 6.46 5.05
N TYR A 19 -0.64 5.23 5.25
CA TYR A 19 0.65 4.96 5.89
C TYR A 19 1.81 5.56 5.08
N HIS A 20 1.83 5.36 3.77
CA HIS A 20 2.85 5.94 2.91
C HIS A 20 2.91 7.47 3.01
N VAL A 21 1.75 8.14 2.98
CA VAL A 21 1.68 9.61 3.09
C VAL A 21 2.14 10.09 4.47
N ARG A 22 1.75 9.40 5.53
CA ARG A 22 2.18 9.71 6.90
C ARG A 22 3.69 9.62 7.03
N ASP A 23 4.26 8.46 6.67
CA ASP A 23 5.68 8.20 6.81
C ASP A 23 6.51 9.16 5.93
N LEU A 24 6.05 9.47 4.73
CA LEU A 24 6.67 10.47 3.86
C LEU A 24 6.65 11.86 4.50
N ALA A 25 5.50 12.30 5.02
CA ALA A 25 5.37 13.60 5.66
C ALA A 25 6.27 13.72 6.90
N GLU A 26 6.27 12.71 7.76
CA GLU A 26 7.13 12.66 8.95
C GLU A 26 8.61 12.66 8.58
N THR A 27 9.01 11.88 7.57
CA THR A 27 10.39 11.82 7.09
C THR A 27 10.85 13.17 6.52
N LEU A 28 10.04 13.81 5.67
CA LEU A 28 10.37 15.13 5.10
C LEU A 28 10.44 16.22 6.19
N ARG A 29 9.55 16.18 7.18
CA ARG A 29 9.61 17.07 8.35
C ARG A 29 10.89 16.84 9.16
N GLY A 30 11.26 15.58 9.38
CA GLY A 30 12.53 15.20 10.00
C GLY A 30 13.77 15.68 9.23
N MET A 31 13.66 15.87 7.92
CA MET A 31 14.69 16.46 7.07
C MET A 31 14.67 18.00 7.05
N GLY A 32 13.80 18.64 7.83
CA GLY A 32 13.74 20.11 7.99
C GLY A 32 12.83 20.82 6.98
N HIS A 33 11.96 20.11 6.24
CA HIS A 33 10.97 20.72 5.37
C HIS A 33 9.70 21.07 6.15
N HIS A 34 9.00 22.13 5.74
CA HIS A 34 7.65 22.42 6.21
C HIS A 34 6.67 21.58 5.39
N VAL A 35 5.89 20.72 6.04
CA VAL A 35 4.96 19.83 5.35
C VAL A 35 3.57 19.96 5.94
N GLU A 36 2.57 20.13 5.08
CA GLU A 36 1.15 20.02 5.41
C GLU A 36 0.47 18.95 4.57
N VAL A 37 -0.43 18.18 5.18
CA VAL A 37 -1.17 17.13 4.49
C VAL A 37 -2.65 17.46 4.47
N LEU A 38 -3.21 17.62 3.26
CA LEU A 38 -4.64 17.73 3.04
C LEU A 38 -5.25 16.34 2.90
N THR A 39 -6.18 16.00 3.77
CA THR A 39 -6.78 14.66 3.79
C THR A 39 -8.25 14.67 4.25
N PRO A 40 -9.11 13.79 3.74
CA PRO A 40 -10.43 13.58 4.31
C PRO A 40 -10.35 12.75 5.58
N ALA A 41 -11.34 12.94 6.47
CA ALA A 41 -11.53 12.15 7.68
C ALA A 41 -13.02 12.02 8.01
N GLU A 42 -13.37 11.17 8.97
CA GLU A 42 -14.75 11.08 9.43
C GLU A 42 -15.19 12.37 10.13
N ARG A 43 -14.28 12.93 10.94
CA ARG A 43 -14.44 14.23 11.64
C ARG A 43 -13.14 14.98 11.65
N GLU A 44 -13.20 16.31 11.73
CA GLU A 44 -12.02 17.17 11.83
C GLU A 44 -11.22 16.89 13.09
N GLU A 45 -11.90 16.61 14.20
CA GLU A 45 -11.30 16.31 15.51
C GLU A 45 -10.50 14.99 15.52
N SER A 46 -10.71 14.10 14.55
CA SER A 46 -9.92 12.88 14.42
C SER A 46 -8.51 13.11 13.84
N LEU A 47 -8.25 14.30 13.30
CA LEU A 47 -6.92 14.71 12.82
C LEU A 47 -6.15 15.36 13.97
N THR A 48 -5.34 14.56 14.66
CA THR A 48 -4.64 15.01 15.90
C THR A 48 -3.32 15.70 15.63
N ASP A 49 -2.70 15.46 14.48
CA ASP A 49 -1.42 16.05 14.15
C ASP A 49 -1.59 17.47 13.58
N PRO A 50 -0.78 18.46 14.03
CA PRO A 50 -0.94 19.87 13.63
C PRO A 50 -0.59 20.16 12.17
N TRP A 51 -0.01 19.19 11.46
CA TRP A 51 0.31 19.28 10.05
C TRP A 51 -0.77 18.66 9.14
N LEU A 52 -1.89 18.20 9.72
CA LEU A 52 -3.03 17.68 8.99
C LEU A 52 -4.08 18.77 8.78
N THR A 53 -4.59 18.85 7.55
CA THR A 53 -5.67 19.77 7.18
C THR A 53 -6.88 18.96 6.70
N PHE A 54 -8.05 19.27 7.26
CA PHE A 54 -9.29 18.57 6.99
C PHE A 54 -9.90 18.97 5.64
N ALA A 55 -9.94 18.03 4.70
CA ALA A 55 -10.56 18.24 3.39
C ALA A 55 -12.10 18.06 3.39
N GLY A 56 -12.65 17.36 4.38
CA GLY A 56 -14.08 17.07 4.51
C GLY A 56 -14.35 15.59 4.76
N ARG A 57 -15.65 15.24 4.86
CA ARG A 57 -16.10 13.86 5.05
C ARG A 57 -16.08 13.09 3.76
N THR A 58 -15.84 11.79 3.86
CA THR A 58 -15.81 10.88 2.71
C THR A 58 -17.17 10.26 2.44
N VAL A 59 -17.32 9.80 1.19
CA VAL A 59 -18.39 8.89 0.78
C VAL A 59 -17.74 7.56 0.41
N PRO A 60 -18.24 6.43 0.96
CA PRO A 60 -17.70 5.11 0.64
C PRO A 60 -18.02 4.73 -0.81
N VAL A 61 -17.01 4.37 -1.58
CA VAL A 61 -17.14 3.93 -2.98
C VAL A 61 -16.43 2.57 -3.15
N PRO A 62 -17.08 1.57 -3.77
CA PRO A 62 -16.44 0.30 -4.08
C PRO A 62 -15.28 0.49 -5.07
N TYR A 63 -14.07 0.04 -4.69
CA TYR A 63 -12.88 0.18 -5.51
C TYR A 63 -11.95 -1.03 -5.38
N ASN A 64 -11.63 -1.70 -6.49
CA ASN A 64 -10.70 -2.84 -6.56
C ASN A 64 -10.96 -3.97 -5.55
N GLY A 65 -12.24 -4.33 -5.33
CA GLY A 65 -12.61 -5.38 -4.37
C GLY A 65 -12.52 -4.97 -2.88
N SER A 66 -12.34 -3.68 -2.63
CA SER A 66 -12.35 -3.03 -1.32
C SER A 66 -13.29 -1.82 -1.36
N MET A 67 -13.54 -1.19 -0.21
CA MET A 67 -14.26 0.09 -0.11
C MET A 67 -13.23 1.20 -0.01
N ALA A 68 -13.21 2.11 -0.99
CA ALA A 68 -12.46 3.36 -0.91
C ALA A 68 -13.39 4.46 -0.40
N SER A 69 -12.93 5.22 0.58
CA SER A 69 -13.65 6.39 1.09
C SER A 69 -13.04 7.64 0.47
N VAL A 70 -13.73 8.24 -0.49
CA VAL A 70 -13.26 9.40 -1.26
C VAL A 70 -14.09 10.64 -1.01
N GLN A 71 -13.52 11.80 -1.29
CA GLN A 71 -14.17 13.10 -1.10
C GLN A 71 -14.10 13.91 -2.39
N PHE A 72 -15.26 14.36 -2.88
CA PHE A 72 -15.40 15.22 -4.05
C PHE A 72 -16.66 16.08 -3.93
N GLY A 73 -16.59 17.35 -4.30
CA GLY A 73 -17.76 18.26 -4.29
C GLY A 73 -17.42 19.69 -3.91
N PRO A 74 -18.42 20.61 -3.92
CA PRO A 74 -18.18 22.06 -3.80
C PRO A 74 -17.59 22.47 -2.44
N VAL A 75 -17.98 21.81 -1.35
CA VAL A 75 -17.43 22.11 -0.01
C VAL A 75 -15.95 21.73 0.04
N SER A 76 -15.58 20.57 -0.49
CA SER A 76 -14.17 20.16 -0.57
C SER A 76 -13.39 21.05 -1.52
N ALA A 77 -13.99 21.47 -2.65
CA ALA A 77 -13.38 22.41 -3.56
C ALA A 77 -13.04 23.74 -2.89
N ALA A 78 -13.95 24.29 -2.08
CA ALA A 78 -13.70 25.52 -1.31
C ALA A 78 -12.55 25.33 -0.28
N ARG A 79 -12.48 24.16 0.40
CA ARG A 79 -11.39 23.84 1.33
C ARG A 79 -10.05 23.69 0.63
N VAL A 80 -10.01 22.96 -0.49
CA VAL A 80 -8.81 22.83 -1.34
C VAL A 80 -8.31 24.21 -1.76
N ARG A 81 -9.21 25.08 -2.25
CA ARG A 81 -8.83 26.44 -2.69
C ARG A 81 -8.25 27.27 -1.54
N ARG A 82 -8.85 27.21 -0.35
CA ARG A 82 -8.33 27.89 0.83
C ARG A 82 -6.95 27.36 1.21
N TRP A 83 -6.79 26.05 1.27
CA TRP A 83 -5.52 25.40 1.62
C TRP A 83 -4.40 25.76 0.65
N LEU A 84 -4.67 25.81 -0.66
CA LEU A 84 -3.70 26.24 -1.67
C LEU A 84 -3.29 27.72 -1.49
N ARG A 85 -4.23 28.60 -1.13
CA ARG A 85 -3.94 30.03 -0.93
C ARG A 85 -3.16 30.30 0.36
N GLU A 86 -3.47 29.60 1.43
CA GLU A 86 -2.88 29.82 2.75
C GLU A 86 -1.55 29.07 2.94
N GLY A 87 -1.34 27.98 2.20
CA GLY A 87 -0.20 27.10 2.37
C GLY A 87 1.12 27.63 1.84
N HIS A 88 1.10 28.52 0.83
CA HIS A 88 2.32 29.06 0.18
C HIS A 88 3.33 27.97 -0.16
N PHE A 89 2.87 26.89 -0.81
CA PHE A 89 3.66 25.72 -1.10
C PHE A 89 4.60 25.94 -2.28
N ASP A 90 5.85 25.53 -2.14
CA ASP A 90 6.81 25.46 -3.26
C ASP A 90 6.38 24.37 -4.26
N VAL A 91 5.83 23.27 -3.75
CA VAL A 91 5.37 22.12 -4.53
C VAL A 91 4.18 21.46 -3.85
N VAL A 92 3.22 20.98 -4.65
CA VAL A 92 2.11 20.13 -4.15
C VAL A 92 2.28 18.70 -4.70
N HIS A 93 2.27 17.73 -3.80
CA HIS A 93 2.39 16.31 -4.11
C HIS A 93 1.07 15.59 -3.88
N VAL A 94 0.46 15.11 -4.96
CA VAL A 94 -0.84 14.46 -4.96
C VAL A 94 -0.68 12.95 -5.06
N HIS A 95 -1.40 12.18 -4.25
CA HIS A 95 -1.43 10.73 -4.34
C HIS A 95 -2.70 10.27 -5.05
N ASP A 96 -2.57 9.30 -5.98
CA ASP A 96 -3.66 8.74 -6.78
C ASP A 96 -4.67 9.78 -7.31
N PRO A 97 -4.28 10.73 -8.16
CA PRO A 97 -5.11 11.87 -8.57
C PRO A 97 -6.26 11.53 -9.51
N ALA A 98 -6.28 10.33 -10.11
CA ALA A 98 -7.25 9.98 -11.15
C ALA A 98 -8.70 9.74 -10.65
N PRO A 99 -8.94 9.12 -9.49
CA PRO A 99 -10.29 9.00 -8.95
C PRO A 99 -10.90 10.36 -8.57
N PRO A 100 -12.24 10.53 -8.63
CA PRO A 100 -12.93 11.69 -8.08
C PRO A 100 -12.66 11.84 -6.59
N SER A 101 -11.70 12.67 -6.25
CA SER A 101 -11.17 12.83 -4.89
C SER A 101 -10.64 14.23 -4.69
N VAL A 102 -10.20 14.54 -3.47
CA VAL A 102 -9.47 15.80 -3.19
C VAL A 102 -8.20 15.93 -4.05
N GLY A 103 -7.57 14.81 -4.43
CA GLY A 103 -6.43 14.81 -5.35
C GLY A 103 -6.77 15.38 -6.71
N LEU A 104 -7.88 14.94 -7.31
CA LEU A 104 -8.35 15.47 -8.58
C LEU A 104 -8.75 16.94 -8.44
N LEU A 105 -9.43 17.33 -7.35
CA LEU A 105 -9.76 18.75 -7.09
C LEU A 105 -8.51 19.63 -7.05
N VAL A 106 -7.43 19.15 -6.43
CA VAL A 106 -6.15 19.88 -6.43
C VAL A 106 -5.60 19.99 -7.85
N CYS A 107 -5.58 18.94 -8.65
CA CYS A 107 -5.13 19.02 -10.06
C CYS A 107 -5.99 19.99 -10.89
N MET A 108 -7.30 20.11 -10.59
CA MET A 108 -8.18 21.08 -11.26
C MET A 108 -7.85 22.51 -10.90
N MET A 109 -7.53 22.79 -9.63
CA MET A 109 -7.47 24.15 -9.07
C MET A 109 -6.07 24.70 -8.88
N ALA A 110 -5.07 23.86 -8.66
CA ALA A 110 -3.71 24.29 -8.43
C ALA A 110 -3.05 24.78 -9.73
N GLU A 111 -2.29 25.88 -9.61
CA GLU A 111 -1.37 26.39 -10.61
C GLU A 111 0.02 26.40 -10.01
N GLY A 112 1.02 25.87 -10.73
CA GLY A 112 2.41 25.78 -10.26
C GLY A 112 2.94 24.35 -10.26
N PRO A 113 4.02 24.04 -9.54
CA PRO A 113 4.66 22.73 -9.51
C PRO A 113 3.77 21.66 -8.82
N ILE A 114 3.27 20.70 -9.59
CA ILE A 114 2.49 19.56 -9.10
C ILE A 114 3.26 18.28 -9.38
N VAL A 115 3.46 17.47 -8.34
CA VAL A 115 3.98 16.10 -8.44
C VAL A 115 2.86 15.13 -8.11
N ALA A 116 2.82 13.97 -8.77
CA ALA A 116 1.84 12.93 -8.44
C ALA A 116 2.50 11.58 -8.26
N THR A 117 2.10 10.85 -7.20
CA THR A 117 2.44 9.43 -7.01
C THR A 117 1.24 8.53 -7.28
N PHE A 118 1.46 7.51 -8.10
CA PHE A 118 0.48 6.50 -8.49
C PHE A 118 0.76 5.19 -7.75
N HIS A 119 -0.17 4.80 -6.84
CA HIS A 119 -0.07 3.60 -6.01
C HIS A 119 -0.90 2.45 -6.55
N ALA A 120 -2.01 2.76 -7.21
CA ALA A 120 -2.98 1.75 -7.57
C ALA A 120 -2.58 0.98 -8.83
N ALA A 121 -2.66 -0.33 -8.69
CA ALA A 121 -2.72 -1.27 -9.78
C ALA A 121 -4.19 -1.51 -10.17
N ALA A 122 -4.87 -0.51 -10.68
CA ALA A 122 -6.26 -0.63 -11.13
C ALA A 122 -6.32 -1.44 -12.43
N VAL A 123 -6.39 -2.76 -12.32
CA VAL A 123 -6.60 -3.65 -13.46
C VAL A 123 -7.94 -3.32 -14.10
N ARG A 124 -7.91 -2.80 -15.36
CA ARG A 124 -9.05 -2.62 -16.27
C ARG A 124 -10.28 -1.96 -15.63
N SER A 125 -10.17 -0.74 -15.19
CA SER A 125 -11.34 0.05 -14.83
C SER A 125 -12.00 0.56 -16.11
N LYS A 126 -13.12 -0.04 -16.49
CA LYS A 126 -14.00 0.49 -17.57
C LYS A 126 -14.37 1.96 -17.30
N TRP A 127 -14.39 2.33 -16.04
CA TRP A 127 -14.63 3.69 -15.57
C TRP A 127 -13.46 4.61 -15.95
N LEU A 128 -12.22 4.21 -15.72
CA LEU A 128 -11.06 5.00 -16.07
C LEU A 128 -10.93 5.21 -17.60
N ALA A 129 -11.28 4.20 -18.37
CA ALA A 129 -11.35 4.31 -19.84
C ALA A 129 -12.41 5.31 -20.30
N ALA A 130 -13.57 5.37 -19.63
CA ALA A 130 -14.64 6.30 -19.96
C ALA A 130 -14.35 7.75 -19.51
N TRP A 131 -13.73 7.93 -18.33
CA TRP A 131 -13.45 9.23 -17.72
C TRP A 131 -12.08 9.80 -18.05
N GLY A 132 -11.14 8.96 -18.47
CA GLY A 132 -9.79 9.36 -18.84
C GLY A 132 -9.73 10.60 -19.74
N PRO A 133 -10.46 10.67 -20.84
CA PRO A 133 -10.49 11.85 -21.71
C PRO A 133 -10.95 13.13 -21.02
N VAL A 134 -11.88 13.02 -20.05
CA VAL A 134 -12.45 14.17 -19.32
C VAL A 134 -11.46 14.72 -18.29
N ILE A 135 -10.74 13.83 -17.58
CA ILE A 135 -9.81 14.25 -16.52
C ILE A 135 -8.41 14.57 -17.04
N ARG A 136 -8.08 14.16 -18.26
CA ARG A 136 -6.77 14.31 -18.89
C ARG A 136 -6.23 15.75 -18.84
N PRO A 137 -7.00 16.82 -19.18
CA PRO A 137 -6.49 18.18 -19.15
C PRO A 137 -5.96 18.61 -17.78
N TRP A 138 -6.57 18.12 -16.70
CA TRP A 138 -6.13 18.42 -15.33
C TRP A 138 -4.92 17.59 -14.92
N LEU A 139 -4.84 16.34 -15.40
CA LEU A 139 -3.68 15.49 -15.14
C LEU A 139 -2.45 15.92 -15.97
N GLU A 140 -2.64 16.63 -17.08
CA GLU A 140 -1.54 17.19 -17.88
C GLU A 140 -0.81 18.34 -17.16
N LYS A 141 -1.44 18.99 -16.14
CA LYS A 141 -0.79 19.97 -15.25
C LYS A 141 0.29 19.34 -14.34
N ILE A 142 0.29 18.02 -14.17
CA ILE A 142 1.25 17.31 -13.32
C ILE A 142 2.63 17.37 -13.98
N SER A 143 3.54 18.13 -13.35
CA SER A 143 4.90 18.37 -13.83
C SER A 143 5.86 17.22 -13.55
N GLY A 144 5.65 16.48 -12.43
CA GLY A 144 6.44 15.30 -12.06
C GLY A 144 5.55 14.11 -11.75
N ARG A 145 5.88 12.94 -12.30
CA ARG A 145 5.11 11.71 -12.09
C ARG A 145 5.97 10.62 -11.49
N ILE A 146 5.47 10.01 -10.43
CA ILE A 146 6.09 8.92 -9.69
C ILE A 146 5.16 7.72 -9.73
N ALA A 147 5.68 6.54 -9.99
CA ALA A 147 4.98 5.27 -9.85
C ALA A 147 5.71 4.40 -8.83
N VAL A 148 4.97 3.74 -7.95
CA VAL A 148 5.59 2.93 -6.89
C VAL A 148 6.17 1.59 -7.40
N SER A 149 5.84 1.20 -8.63
CA SER A 149 6.34 -0.04 -9.25
C SER A 149 6.24 0.04 -10.78
N ASP A 150 6.94 -0.85 -11.48
CA ASP A 150 6.79 -1.03 -12.94
C ASP A 150 5.35 -1.30 -13.34
N PHE A 151 4.62 -2.05 -12.53
CA PHE A 151 3.23 -2.36 -12.79
C PHE A 151 2.36 -1.10 -12.72
N ALA A 152 2.52 -0.28 -11.66
CA ALA A 152 1.83 0.99 -11.53
C ALA A 152 2.19 1.96 -12.67
N ARG A 153 3.49 1.99 -13.07
CA ARG A 153 3.97 2.80 -14.20
C ARG A 153 3.31 2.40 -15.52
N ARG A 154 3.30 1.10 -15.85
CA ARG A 154 2.64 0.61 -17.07
C ARG A 154 1.17 1.00 -17.14
N LEU A 155 0.42 0.83 -16.04
CA LEU A 155 -0.98 1.24 -15.99
C LEU A 155 -1.18 2.74 -16.14
N GLN A 156 -0.32 3.53 -15.52
CA GLN A 156 -0.38 4.99 -15.62
C GLN A 156 -0.11 5.44 -17.06
N VAL A 157 0.93 4.89 -17.72
CA VAL A 157 1.25 5.19 -19.12
C VAL A 157 0.11 4.78 -20.07
N GLU A 158 -0.43 3.58 -19.88
CA GLU A 158 -1.48 3.02 -20.75
C GLU A 158 -2.82 3.79 -20.66
N HIS A 159 -3.20 4.23 -19.45
CA HIS A 159 -4.55 4.77 -19.22
C HIS A 159 -4.59 6.29 -19.05
N LEU A 160 -3.54 6.90 -18.52
CA LEU A 160 -3.52 8.33 -18.18
C LEU A 160 -2.54 9.15 -19.04
N GLY A 161 -1.68 8.48 -19.78
CA GLY A 161 -0.63 9.11 -20.60
C GLY A 161 0.52 9.68 -19.77
N GLY A 162 1.60 10.07 -20.46
CA GLY A 162 2.86 10.52 -19.85
C GLY A 162 3.63 9.38 -19.16
N ASP A 163 4.90 9.59 -18.92
CA ASP A 163 5.76 8.61 -18.24
C ASP A 163 5.98 8.97 -16.77
N ALA A 164 6.40 8.01 -15.94
CA ALA A 164 6.64 8.19 -14.52
C ALA A 164 7.98 7.60 -14.10
N VAL A 165 8.66 8.27 -13.17
CA VAL A 165 9.84 7.73 -12.51
C VAL A 165 9.41 6.68 -11.50
N ILE A 166 10.10 5.55 -11.46
CA ILE A 166 9.81 4.52 -10.46
C ILE A 166 10.52 4.88 -9.16
N ILE A 167 9.73 5.21 -8.13
CA ILE A 167 10.21 5.39 -6.77
C ILE A 167 9.34 4.50 -5.87
N PRO A 168 9.92 3.46 -5.26
CA PRO A 168 9.17 2.50 -4.46
C PRO A 168 8.59 3.11 -3.18
N ASN A 169 7.67 2.39 -2.53
CA ASN A 169 7.24 2.74 -1.19
C ASN A 169 8.40 2.61 -0.21
N GLY A 170 8.46 3.50 0.78
CA GLY A 170 9.41 3.44 1.86
C GLY A 170 8.98 2.50 2.99
N VAL A 171 9.97 2.02 3.74
CA VAL A 171 9.80 1.27 4.99
C VAL A 171 10.80 1.82 6.00
N HIS A 172 10.42 1.88 7.28
CA HIS A 172 11.35 2.20 8.37
C HIS A 172 12.21 0.96 8.70
N VAL A 173 13.25 0.73 7.88
CA VAL A 173 14.07 -0.50 7.93
C VAL A 173 14.60 -0.78 9.34
N GLN A 174 15.04 0.25 10.05
CA GLN A 174 15.58 0.10 11.40
C GLN A 174 14.54 -0.43 12.41
N ALA A 175 13.26 -0.07 12.26
CA ALA A 175 12.20 -0.56 13.14
C ALA A 175 11.99 -2.08 13.00
N PHE A 176 12.28 -2.65 11.84
CA PHE A 176 12.17 -4.09 11.59
C PHE A 176 13.46 -4.85 11.87
N SER A 177 14.63 -4.25 11.69
CA SER A 177 15.93 -4.92 11.82
C SER A 177 16.41 -5.12 13.26
N ALA A 178 15.92 -4.33 14.21
CA ALA A 178 16.38 -4.34 15.59
C ALA A 178 15.24 -4.52 16.61
N GLY A 179 15.55 -5.13 17.74
CA GLY A 179 14.61 -5.32 18.87
C GLY A 179 14.42 -6.78 19.29
N PRO A 180 13.63 -7.02 20.34
CA PRO A 180 13.39 -8.36 20.86
C PRO A 180 12.57 -9.22 19.90
N PRO A 181 12.63 -10.55 20.02
CA PRO A 181 11.72 -11.45 19.34
C PRO A 181 10.29 -11.27 19.84
N PHE A 182 9.32 -11.79 19.09
CA PHE A 182 7.92 -11.84 19.50
C PHE A 182 7.76 -12.80 20.69
N ALA A 183 6.95 -12.41 21.67
CA ALA A 183 6.80 -13.16 22.90
C ALA A 183 6.43 -14.64 22.67
N GLY A 184 7.21 -15.55 23.21
CA GLY A 184 7.01 -16.99 23.07
C GLY A 184 7.52 -17.60 21.74
N HIS A 185 8.19 -16.81 20.89
CA HIS A 185 8.69 -17.31 19.61
C HIS A 185 10.08 -16.75 19.31
N THR A 186 11.05 -17.65 19.18
CA THR A 186 12.43 -17.31 18.83
C THR A 186 12.87 -18.15 17.64
N ARG A 187 13.28 -17.50 16.58
CA ARG A 187 13.72 -18.14 15.34
C ARG A 187 14.80 -19.19 15.62
N GLY A 188 14.57 -20.40 15.11
CA GLY A 188 15.51 -21.52 15.24
C GLY A 188 15.56 -22.17 16.61
N VAL A 189 14.74 -21.75 17.60
CA VAL A 189 14.74 -22.29 18.97
C VAL A 189 13.44 -23.04 19.29
N ASP A 190 12.28 -22.42 19.05
CA ASP A 190 10.96 -22.93 19.48
C ASP A 190 10.32 -23.90 18.47
N GLY A 191 11.08 -24.48 17.58
CA GLY A 191 10.66 -25.36 16.49
C GLY A 191 10.45 -24.60 15.19
N PRO A 192 10.21 -25.30 14.06
CA PRO A 192 10.03 -24.66 12.76
C PRO A 192 8.77 -23.79 12.71
N THR A 193 8.92 -22.49 12.52
CA THR A 193 7.81 -21.54 12.46
C THR A 193 7.66 -20.92 11.07
N ILE A 194 6.42 -20.89 10.58
CA ILE A 194 6.04 -20.19 9.35
C ILE A 194 5.13 -19.04 9.73
N GLY A 195 5.45 -17.83 9.27
CA GLY A 195 4.66 -16.62 9.51
C GLY A 195 3.80 -16.23 8.32
N PHE A 196 2.59 -15.79 8.58
CA PHE A 196 1.70 -15.15 7.62
C PHE A 196 1.13 -13.87 8.24
N VAL A 197 1.13 -12.77 7.47
CA VAL A 197 0.49 -11.50 7.86
C VAL A 197 -0.52 -11.08 6.80
N GLY A 198 -1.76 -10.89 7.21
CA GLY A 198 -2.79 -10.41 6.30
C GLY A 198 -4.21 -10.66 6.78
N ARG A 199 -5.17 -9.96 6.16
CA ARG A 199 -6.59 -10.25 6.40
C ARG A 199 -6.91 -11.63 5.83
N TYR A 200 -7.04 -12.61 6.69
CA TYR A 200 -7.20 -14.01 6.30
C TYR A 200 -8.50 -14.29 5.50
N ARG A 201 -9.51 -13.43 5.64
CA ARG A 201 -10.77 -13.48 4.86
C ARG A 201 -10.62 -12.97 3.42
N GLU A 202 -9.55 -12.27 3.09
CA GLU A 202 -9.31 -11.83 1.72
C GLU A 202 -8.74 -12.97 0.87
N PRO A 203 -9.52 -13.55 -0.08
CA PRO A 203 -9.05 -14.69 -0.87
C PRO A 203 -7.74 -14.39 -1.62
N ARG A 204 -7.54 -13.13 -2.02
CA ARG A 204 -6.32 -12.70 -2.72
C ARG A 204 -5.04 -12.85 -1.89
N LYS A 205 -5.13 -12.92 -0.54
CA LYS A 205 -3.98 -13.14 0.35
C LYS A 205 -3.52 -14.60 0.39
N GLY A 206 -4.32 -15.53 -0.11
CA GLY A 206 -3.92 -16.91 -0.37
C GLY A 206 -3.80 -17.80 0.87
N LEU A 207 -4.33 -17.41 2.04
CA LEU A 207 -4.26 -18.27 3.23
C LEU A 207 -4.78 -19.70 2.99
N PRO A 208 -5.90 -19.93 2.25
CA PRO A 208 -6.34 -21.29 1.94
C PRO A 208 -5.29 -22.15 1.23
N VAL A 209 -4.52 -21.55 0.32
CA VAL A 209 -3.41 -22.24 -0.38
C VAL A 209 -2.29 -22.61 0.61
N LEU A 210 -1.99 -21.70 1.56
CA LEU A 210 -1.01 -21.98 2.60
C LEU A 210 -1.49 -23.11 3.54
N LEU A 211 -2.76 -23.09 3.96
CA LEU A 211 -3.32 -24.16 4.81
C LEU A 211 -3.29 -25.53 4.08
N GLU A 212 -3.56 -25.58 2.78
CA GLU A 212 -3.42 -26.79 1.99
C GLU A 212 -1.94 -27.26 1.96
N ALA A 213 -1.01 -26.33 1.76
CA ALA A 213 0.43 -26.63 1.78
C ALA A 213 0.90 -27.12 3.15
N MET A 214 0.39 -26.54 4.24
CA MET A 214 0.74 -26.91 5.62
C MET A 214 0.48 -28.38 5.94
N ARG A 215 -0.54 -29.01 5.35
CA ARG A 215 -0.78 -30.47 5.51
C ARG A 215 0.40 -31.32 5.08
N ALA A 216 1.11 -30.91 4.03
CA ALA A 216 2.32 -31.59 3.59
C ALA A 216 3.55 -31.20 4.42
N VAL A 217 3.64 -29.94 4.81
CA VAL A 217 4.73 -29.43 5.68
C VAL A 217 4.73 -30.16 7.02
N VAL A 218 3.57 -30.28 7.69
CA VAL A 218 3.44 -30.94 8.99
C VAL A 218 3.79 -32.45 8.90
N ARG A 219 3.50 -33.12 7.78
CA ARG A 219 3.94 -34.51 7.57
C ARG A 219 5.45 -34.64 7.50
N ALA A 220 6.13 -33.66 6.90
CA ALA A 220 7.59 -33.64 6.79
C ALA A 220 8.29 -33.12 8.06
N HIS A 221 7.66 -32.16 8.73
CA HIS A 221 8.13 -31.49 9.95
C HIS A 221 7.00 -31.48 10.99
N PRO A 222 6.81 -32.56 11.78
CA PRO A 222 5.70 -32.70 12.73
C PRO A 222 5.63 -31.60 13.82
N GLY A 223 6.75 -30.91 14.08
CA GLY A 223 6.82 -29.78 15.00
C GLY A 223 6.54 -28.42 14.36
N ALA A 224 6.25 -28.36 13.05
CA ALA A 224 6.05 -27.10 12.36
C ALA A 224 4.77 -26.38 12.84
N GLN A 225 4.86 -25.06 13.06
CA GLN A 225 3.78 -24.18 13.46
C GLN A 225 3.57 -23.09 12.40
N LEU A 226 2.31 -22.81 12.08
CA LEU A 226 1.91 -21.64 11.29
C LEU A 226 1.35 -20.57 12.23
N LEU A 227 1.98 -19.43 12.24
CA LEU A 227 1.58 -18.25 13.00
C LEU A 227 0.87 -17.27 12.05
N VAL A 228 -0.41 -17.00 12.29
CA VAL A 228 -1.24 -16.14 11.45
C VAL A 228 -1.56 -14.85 12.17
N ALA A 229 -1.06 -13.73 11.66
CA ALA A 229 -1.36 -12.39 12.14
C ALA A 229 -2.34 -11.69 11.19
N GLY A 230 -3.45 -11.17 11.72
CA GLY A 230 -4.45 -10.42 10.95
C GLY A 230 -5.82 -10.34 11.62
N ARG A 231 -6.60 -9.39 11.13
CA ARG A 231 -7.97 -9.18 11.61
C ARG A 231 -8.92 -10.28 11.15
N GLY A 232 -9.85 -10.67 12.06
CA GLY A 232 -11.00 -11.49 11.72
C GLY A 232 -11.60 -12.16 12.94
N ASP A 233 -12.67 -12.93 12.74
CA ASP A 233 -13.36 -13.68 13.78
C ASP A 233 -12.66 -15.01 14.06
N ALA A 234 -12.38 -15.30 15.34
CA ALA A 234 -11.66 -16.50 15.74
C ALA A 234 -12.46 -17.81 15.48
N GLY A 235 -13.79 -17.76 15.48
CA GLY A 235 -14.65 -18.91 15.19
C GLY A 235 -14.53 -19.32 13.71
N GLU A 236 -14.71 -18.35 12.83
CA GLU A 236 -14.57 -18.54 11.38
C GLU A 236 -13.15 -18.97 11.00
N PHE A 237 -12.13 -18.42 11.67
CA PHE A 237 -10.75 -18.86 11.47
C PHE A 237 -10.56 -20.34 11.81
N ARG A 238 -11.14 -20.81 12.93
CA ARG A 238 -11.08 -22.22 13.30
C ARG A 238 -11.74 -23.14 12.27
N GLU A 239 -12.85 -22.72 11.68
CA GLU A 239 -13.52 -23.46 10.60
C GLU A 239 -12.65 -23.51 9.35
N LEU A 240 -12.01 -22.40 8.99
CA LEU A 240 -11.10 -22.33 7.83
C LEU A 240 -9.90 -23.26 7.99
N VAL A 241 -9.30 -23.32 9.18
CA VAL A 241 -8.11 -24.15 9.46
C VAL A 241 -8.39 -25.65 9.35
N GLY A 242 -9.58 -26.09 9.77
CA GLY A 242 -9.94 -27.51 9.86
C GLY A 242 -9.33 -28.21 11.08
N GLU A 243 -9.90 -29.35 11.46
CA GLU A 243 -9.49 -30.07 12.68
C GLU A 243 -8.07 -30.63 12.64
N ASP A 244 -7.66 -31.09 11.47
CA ASP A 244 -6.36 -31.71 11.20
C ASP A 244 -5.17 -30.76 11.40
N LEU A 245 -5.36 -29.47 11.15
CA LEU A 245 -4.32 -28.45 11.30
C LEU A 245 -4.40 -27.64 12.60
N ARG A 246 -5.47 -27.74 13.38
CA ARG A 246 -5.64 -26.95 14.63
C ARG A 246 -4.46 -26.99 15.60
N PRO A 247 -3.77 -28.17 15.79
CA PRO A 247 -2.61 -28.20 16.67
C PRO A 247 -1.38 -27.47 16.12
N HIS A 248 -1.38 -27.14 14.83
CA HIS A 248 -0.25 -26.57 14.09
C HIS A 248 -0.47 -25.13 13.63
N VAL A 249 -1.62 -24.52 13.95
CA VAL A 249 -1.95 -23.18 13.47
C VAL A 249 -2.43 -22.31 14.63
N GLN A 250 -1.74 -21.17 14.83
CA GLN A 250 -2.06 -20.19 15.85
C GLN A 250 -2.52 -18.88 15.20
N LEU A 251 -3.70 -18.37 15.60
CA LEU A 251 -4.14 -17.03 15.28
C LEU A 251 -3.65 -16.06 16.34
N LEU A 252 -2.83 -15.07 15.93
CA LEU A 252 -2.30 -14.03 16.83
C LEU A 252 -3.20 -12.79 16.92
N GLY A 253 -4.20 -12.68 16.02
CA GLY A 253 -4.99 -11.47 15.88
C GLY A 253 -4.26 -10.35 15.17
N GLU A 254 -4.71 -9.12 15.36
CA GLU A 254 -4.08 -7.93 14.80
C GLU A 254 -2.85 -7.54 15.63
N LEU A 255 -1.72 -7.37 14.98
CA LEU A 255 -0.47 -6.95 15.62
C LEU A 255 -0.29 -5.43 15.47
N SER A 256 0.26 -4.81 16.50
CA SER A 256 0.83 -3.46 16.39
C SER A 256 2.04 -3.46 15.43
N GLU A 257 2.47 -2.30 14.95
CA GLU A 257 3.67 -2.21 14.09
C GLU A 257 4.92 -2.77 14.80
N ALA A 258 5.07 -2.52 16.11
CA ALA A 258 6.15 -3.05 16.90
C ALA A 258 6.08 -4.59 17.04
N ASP A 259 4.88 -5.13 17.29
CA ASP A 259 4.66 -6.58 17.38
C ASP A 259 4.83 -7.25 16.02
N LYS A 260 4.41 -6.61 14.92
CA LYS A 260 4.63 -7.10 13.56
C LYS A 260 6.14 -7.19 13.26
N ALA A 261 6.92 -6.19 13.64
CA ALA A 261 8.37 -6.22 13.49
C ALA A 261 9.01 -7.35 14.31
N ALA A 262 8.59 -7.51 15.58
CA ALA A 262 9.05 -8.60 16.44
C ALA A 262 8.66 -9.96 15.86
N PHE A 263 7.42 -10.12 15.37
CA PHE A 263 6.92 -11.32 14.71
C PHE A 263 7.77 -11.71 13.50
N LEU A 264 8.06 -10.76 12.58
CA LEU A 264 8.88 -11.01 11.41
C LEU A 264 10.32 -11.40 11.76
N ARG A 265 10.88 -10.87 12.86
CA ARG A 265 12.19 -11.30 13.38
C ARG A 265 12.17 -12.72 13.96
N SER A 266 11.02 -13.22 14.39
CA SER A 266 10.89 -14.47 15.13
C SER A 266 10.61 -15.70 14.28
N VAL A 267 9.98 -15.53 13.10
CA VAL A 267 9.62 -16.68 12.25
C VAL A 267 10.82 -17.22 11.47
N ASP A 268 10.91 -18.54 11.30
CA ASP A 268 11.93 -19.19 10.48
C ASP A 268 11.74 -18.93 9.00
N VAL A 269 10.48 -18.86 8.56
CA VAL A 269 10.10 -18.54 7.18
C VAL A 269 8.86 -17.64 7.18
N TYR A 270 8.94 -16.50 6.51
CA TYR A 270 7.75 -15.70 6.20
C TYR A 270 7.13 -16.17 4.88
N CYS A 271 5.82 -16.40 4.86
CA CYS A 271 5.11 -16.88 3.68
C CYS A 271 4.11 -15.83 3.17
N ALA A 272 4.24 -15.44 1.90
CA ALA A 272 3.33 -14.54 1.21
C ALA A 272 2.67 -15.23 -0.01
N PRO A 273 1.65 -16.07 0.18
CA PRO A 273 1.05 -16.90 -0.86
C PRO A 273 -0.02 -16.18 -1.67
N ASN A 274 0.14 -14.87 -1.87
CA ASN A 274 -0.85 -14.00 -2.51
C ASN A 274 -1.20 -14.47 -3.92
N LEU A 275 -2.48 -14.36 -4.29
CA LEU A 275 -2.98 -14.81 -5.60
C LEU A 275 -3.03 -13.69 -6.63
N LEU A 276 -3.32 -12.46 -6.19
CA LEU A 276 -3.47 -11.29 -7.07
C LEU A 276 -3.53 -9.98 -6.25
N GLY A 277 -3.52 -8.84 -6.95
CA GLY A 277 -3.86 -7.54 -6.37
C GLY A 277 -2.77 -6.91 -5.49
N GLU A 278 -1.51 -7.33 -5.62
CA GLU A 278 -0.39 -6.66 -4.98
C GLU A 278 0.27 -5.68 -5.96
N SER A 279 0.28 -4.41 -5.57
CA SER A 279 0.88 -3.35 -6.38
C SER A 279 2.39 -3.22 -6.15
N PHE A 280 2.86 -3.60 -4.95
CA PHE A 280 4.25 -3.39 -4.56
C PHE A 280 4.80 -4.51 -3.66
N GLY A 281 4.13 -4.84 -2.54
CA GLY A 281 4.59 -5.87 -1.61
C GLY A 281 5.38 -5.32 -0.42
N VAL A 282 4.90 -4.24 0.21
CA VAL A 282 5.53 -3.62 1.40
C VAL A 282 5.90 -4.64 2.47
N ILE A 283 5.02 -5.61 2.75
CA ILE A 283 5.25 -6.65 3.75
C ILE A 283 6.49 -7.51 3.47
N LEU A 284 6.86 -7.69 2.19
CA LEU A 284 8.10 -8.43 1.84
C LEU A 284 9.34 -7.61 2.22
N ILE A 285 9.28 -6.28 2.05
CA ILE A 285 10.40 -5.41 2.43
C ILE A 285 10.54 -5.37 3.95
N GLU A 286 9.41 -5.32 4.67
CA GLU A 286 9.40 -5.44 6.14
C GLU A 286 10.01 -6.78 6.60
N ALA A 287 9.65 -7.88 5.94
CA ALA A 287 10.22 -9.20 6.21
C ALA A 287 11.72 -9.28 5.86
N LEU A 288 12.15 -8.69 4.72
CA LEU A 288 13.56 -8.58 4.35
C LEU A 288 14.34 -7.77 5.39
N ALA A 289 13.81 -6.62 5.83
CA ALA A 289 14.40 -5.78 6.86
C ALA A 289 14.57 -6.53 8.19
N ALA A 290 13.58 -7.35 8.56
CA ALA A 290 13.63 -8.23 9.74
C ALA A 290 14.57 -9.45 9.57
N GLY A 291 15.18 -9.63 8.40
CA GLY A 291 15.97 -10.80 8.06
C GLY A 291 15.16 -12.10 8.05
N ALA A 292 13.86 -12.05 7.78
CA ALA A 292 13.05 -13.26 7.63
C ALA A 292 13.31 -13.91 6.27
N PRO A 293 13.67 -15.20 6.19
CA PRO A 293 13.66 -15.95 4.94
C PRO A 293 12.24 -15.98 4.33
N ILE A 294 12.10 -15.66 3.05
CA ILE A 294 10.79 -15.47 2.42
C ILE A 294 10.49 -16.58 1.42
N VAL A 295 9.25 -17.11 1.46
CA VAL A 295 8.63 -17.85 0.36
C VAL A 295 7.41 -17.06 -0.10
N ALA A 296 7.35 -16.69 -1.37
CA ALA A 296 6.27 -15.86 -1.92
C ALA A 296 5.77 -16.38 -3.29
N SER A 297 4.54 -16.04 -3.63
CA SER A 297 4.02 -16.28 -4.98
C SER A 297 4.78 -15.45 -6.03
N ASP A 298 4.85 -15.95 -7.26
CA ASP A 298 5.52 -15.35 -8.42
C ASP A 298 4.72 -14.18 -9.05
N LEU A 299 4.22 -13.28 -8.20
CA LEU A 299 3.63 -12.03 -8.66
C LEU A 299 4.74 -11.07 -9.11
N ASP A 300 4.52 -10.32 -10.20
CA ASP A 300 5.49 -9.34 -10.73
C ASP A 300 6.03 -8.40 -9.64
N ALA A 301 5.15 -7.90 -8.77
CA ALA A 301 5.53 -7.02 -7.66
C ALA A 301 6.46 -7.74 -6.66
N PHE A 302 6.17 -8.99 -6.34
CA PHE A 302 6.97 -9.79 -5.41
C PHE A 302 8.31 -10.22 -6.04
N ALA A 303 8.28 -10.60 -7.31
CA ALA A 303 9.50 -10.93 -8.05
C ALA A 303 10.45 -9.72 -8.13
N SER A 304 9.91 -8.51 -8.31
CA SER A 304 10.69 -7.27 -8.30
C SER A 304 11.37 -7.03 -6.94
N VAL A 305 10.62 -7.13 -5.83
CA VAL A 305 11.14 -6.93 -4.46
C VAL A 305 12.15 -8.01 -4.08
N LEU A 306 11.92 -9.25 -4.50
CA LEU A 306 12.82 -10.39 -4.20
C LEU A 306 13.92 -10.58 -5.24
N GLU A 307 14.17 -9.58 -6.10
CA GLU A 307 15.22 -9.58 -7.11
C GLU A 307 15.21 -10.85 -7.98
N GLY A 308 14.03 -11.23 -8.48
CA GLY A 308 13.85 -12.41 -9.32
C GLY A 308 14.04 -13.74 -8.56
N GLY A 309 13.95 -13.75 -7.23
CA GLY A 309 14.11 -14.95 -6.39
C GLY A 309 15.49 -15.08 -5.74
N THR A 310 16.38 -14.10 -5.88
CA THR A 310 17.69 -14.13 -5.21
C THR A 310 17.61 -13.75 -3.73
N ALA A 311 16.63 -12.92 -3.34
CA ALA A 311 16.38 -12.51 -1.96
C ALA A 311 15.24 -13.26 -1.26
N GLY A 312 14.68 -14.30 -1.92
CA GLY A 312 13.62 -15.14 -1.40
C GLY A 312 13.27 -16.24 -2.40
N VAL A 313 12.39 -17.16 -2.03
CA VAL A 313 11.94 -18.25 -2.89
C VAL A 313 10.62 -17.87 -3.54
N LEU A 314 10.55 -17.88 -4.87
CA LEU A 314 9.32 -17.67 -5.64
C LEU A 314 8.68 -19.01 -6.03
N VAL A 315 7.37 -19.11 -5.87
CA VAL A 315 6.58 -20.27 -6.25
C VAL A 315 5.39 -19.89 -7.13
N PRO A 316 4.93 -20.76 -8.04
CA PRO A 316 3.74 -20.47 -8.84
C PRO A 316 2.53 -20.14 -7.95
N ARG A 317 1.87 -19.02 -8.23
CA ARG A 317 0.69 -18.55 -7.47
C ARG A 317 -0.43 -19.59 -7.50
N GLY A 318 -1.00 -19.87 -6.34
CA GLY A 318 -2.10 -20.83 -6.19
C GLY A 318 -1.67 -22.30 -6.22
N ASP A 319 -0.40 -22.62 -6.42
CA ASP A 319 0.12 -24.00 -6.37
C ASP A 319 0.53 -24.39 -4.95
N ALA A 320 -0.42 -24.96 -4.20
CA ALA A 320 -0.18 -25.43 -2.83
C ALA A 320 0.91 -26.52 -2.75
N ARG A 321 1.09 -27.33 -3.81
CA ARG A 321 2.14 -28.38 -3.84
C ARG A 321 3.53 -27.78 -4.01
N ALA A 322 3.68 -26.81 -4.91
CA ALA A 322 4.94 -26.08 -5.07
C ALA A 322 5.29 -25.31 -3.79
N LEU A 323 4.29 -24.65 -3.18
CA LEU A 323 4.46 -23.95 -1.91
C LEU A 323 4.91 -24.90 -0.79
N ALA A 324 4.27 -26.07 -0.66
CA ALA A 324 4.64 -27.08 0.33
C ALA A 324 6.09 -27.56 0.13
N ARG A 325 6.50 -27.83 -1.10
CA ARG A 325 7.89 -28.24 -1.41
C ARG A 325 8.90 -27.15 -1.02
N ALA A 326 8.61 -25.90 -1.37
CA ALA A 326 9.49 -24.76 -1.05
C ALA A 326 9.63 -24.56 0.46
N LEU A 327 8.50 -24.57 1.20
CA LEU A 327 8.51 -24.45 2.66
C LEU A 327 9.26 -25.60 3.32
N THR A 328 8.97 -26.85 2.93
CA THR A 328 9.63 -28.04 3.48
C THR A 328 11.13 -28.01 3.23
N ALA A 329 11.56 -27.69 2.00
CA ALA A 329 12.98 -27.61 1.66
C ALA A 329 13.69 -26.51 2.45
N LEU A 330 13.07 -25.33 2.57
CA LEU A 330 13.68 -24.19 3.28
C LEU A 330 13.75 -24.44 4.79
N LEU A 331 12.75 -25.10 5.38
CA LEU A 331 12.79 -25.53 6.79
C LEU A 331 13.88 -26.58 7.07
N ALA A 332 14.14 -27.46 6.11
CA ALA A 332 15.19 -28.49 6.21
C ALA A 332 16.61 -27.95 5.98
N ASP A 333 16.76 -26.71 5.44
CA ASP A 333 18.07 -26.13 5.08
C ASP A 333 18.37 -24.86 5.91
N PRO A 334 18.98 -24.99 7.10
CA PRO A 334 19.39 -23.85 7.93
C PRO A 334 20.41 -22.94 7.26
N ALA A 335 21.29 -23.50 6.40
CA ALA A 335 22.31 -22.71 5.72
C ALA A 335 21.67 -21.76 4.69
N ARG A 336 20.71 -22.25 3.92
CA ARG A 336 19.96 -21.43 2.99
C ARG A 336 19.10 -20.38 3.70
N ARG A 337 18.49 -20.71 4.84
CA ARG A 337 17.77 -19.71 5.65
C ARG A 337 18.72 -18.63 6.15
N ALA A 338 19.91 -18.99 6.64
CA ALA A 338 20.90 -18.01 7.09
C ALA A 338 21.39 -17.10 5.96
N GLU A 339 21.61 -17.64 4.76
CA GLU A 339 21.98 -16.87 3.57
C GLU A 339 20.90 -15.84 3.21
N LEU A 340 19.61 -16.26 3.13
CA LEU A 340 18.50 -15.37 2.84
C LEU A 340 18.31 -14.31 3.93
N ALA A 341 18.45 -14.70 5.21
CA ALA A 341 18.36 -13.79 6.34
C ALA A 341 19.45 -12.71 6.32
N ALA A 342 20.66 -13.06 5.92
CA ALA A 342 21.77 -12.10 5.79
C ALA A 342 21.58 -11.16 4.57
N ARG A 343 21.01 -11.66 3.48
CA ARG A 343 20.76 -10.85 2.26
C ARG A 343 19.63 -9.86 2.43
N GLY A 344 18.57 -10.24 3.14
CA GLY A 344 17.34 -9.45 3.27
C GLY A 344 17.58 -7.99 3.66
N PRO A 345 18.28 -7.68 4.76
CA PRO A 345 18.50 -6.29 5.18
C PRO A 345 19.26 -5.45 4.15
N ALA A 346 20.19 -6.03 3.39
CA ALA A 346 20.93 -5.32 2.34
C ALA A 346 19.99 -4.91 1.18
N VAL A 347 19.06 -5.78 0.80
CA VAL A 347 18.01 -5.46 -0.20
C VAL A 347 17.04 -4.43 0.36
N ALA A 348 16.58 -4.59 1.60
CA ALA A 348 15.64 -3.68 2.25
C ALA A 348 16.18 -2.25 2.39
N ALA A 349 17.50 -2.06 2.53
CA ALA A 349 18.14 -0.76 2.68
C ALA A 349 17.82 0.23 1.54
N ALA A 350 17.59 -0.26 0.32
CA ALA A 350 17.20 0.56 -0.83
C ALA A 350 15.79 1.16 -0.70
N TYR A 351 14.98 0.59 0.18
CA TYR A 351 13.60 0.98 0.46
C TYR A 351 13.45 1.77 1.77
N ASP A 352 14.57 2.09 2.45
CA ASP A 352 14.50 2.92 3.65
C ASP A 352 13.91 4.30 3.35
N TRP A 353 13.04 4.79 4.23
CA TRP A 353 12.39 6.09 4.04
C TRP A 353 13.37 7.24 3.82
N ALA A 354 14.55 7.20 4.44
CA ALA A 354 15.58 8.22 4.21
C ALA A 354 16.14 8.17 2.78
N VAL A 355 16.16 7.00 2.14
CA VAL A 355 16.57 6.83 0.73
C VAL A 355 15.43 7.24 -0.20
N VAL A 356 14.22 6.74 0.05
CA VAL A 356 13.03 7.00 -0.78
C VAL A 356 12.68 8.49 -0.78
N ALA A 357 12.67 9.14 0.39
CA ALA A 357 12.35 10.57 0.50
C ALA A 357 13.35 11.44 -0.27
N ARG A 358 14.66 11.13 -0.26
CA ARG A 358 15.64 11.85 -1.07
C ARG A 358 15.37 11.71 -2.57
N ARG A 359 14.93 10.55 -3.04
CA ARG A 359 14.55 10.36 -4.45
C ARG A 359 13.30 11.16 -4.82
N ILE A 360 12.33 11.25 -3.91
CA ILE A 360 11.14 12.08 -4.10
C ILE A 360 11.53 13.57 -4.10
N LEU A 361 12.40 14.02 -3.17
CA LEU A 361 12.92 15.39 -3.16
C LEU A 361 13.64 15.75 -4.47
N ALA A 362 14.41 14.84 -5.04
CA ALA A 362 15.05 15.07 -6.34
C ALA A 362 14.02 15.30 -7.46
N VAL A 363 12.85 14.63 -7.42
CA VAL A 363 11.75 14.92 -8.35
C VAL A 363 11.19 16.33 -8.09
N TYR A 364 11.00 16.72 -6.82
CA TYR A 364 10.55 18.09 -6.51
C TYR A 364 11.51 19.13 -7.06
N GLU A 365 12.80 18.96 -6.83
CA GLU A 365 13.84 19.87 -7.34
C GLU A 365 13.83 19.98 -8.87
N THR A 366 13.50 18.90 -9.57
CA THR A 366 13.43 18.89 -11.04
C THR A 366 12.25 19.70 -11.59
N VAL A 367 11.15 19.79 -10.87
CA VAL A 367 9.93 20.50 -11.31
C VAL A 367 9.85 21.94 -10.81
N LEU A 368 10.70 22.31 -9.87
CA LEU A 368 10.76 23.70 -9.38
C LEU A 368 11.42 24.60 -10.44
N PRO A 369 10.83 25.77 -10.76
CA PRO A 369 11.45 26.73 -11.63
C PRO A 369 12.71 27.35 -10.98
N PRO A 370 13.69 27.83 -11.78
CA PRO A 370 14.80 28.59 -11.25
C PRO A 370 14.32 29.81 -10.43
N GLY A 371 14.72 29.89 -9.15
CA GLY A 371 14.29 30.95 -8.24
C GLY A 371 13.17 30.59 -7.29
N GLY A 372 12.71 29.34 -7.32
CA GLY A 372 11.62 28.82 -6.48
C GLY A 372 10.26 28.89 -7.20
N GLY A 373 9.33 28.06 -6.75
CA GLY A 373 7.95 28.03 -7.23
C GLY A 373 6.98 28.36 -6.10
N GLU A 374 5.84 28.87 -6.43
CA GLU A 374 4.70 28.98 -5.54
C GLU A 374 3.50 28.32 -6.20
N VAL A 375 2.86 27.41 -5.48
CA VAL A 375 1.60 26.80 -5.91
C VAL A 375 0.46 27.69 -5.43
N THR A 376 -0.31 28.20 -6.37
CA THR A 376 -1.46 29.07 -6.11
C THR A 376 -2.76 28.37 -6.47
N ALA A 377 -3.88 28.89 -5.98
CA ALA A 377 -5.20 28.51 -6.49
C ALA A 377 -5.50 29.34 -7.74
N GLY A 378 -5.69 28.67 -8.88
CA GLY A 378 -6.15 29.33 -10.10
C GLY A 378 -7.53 29.99 -9.94
N ASP A 379 -7.82 30.94 -10.79
CA ASP A 379 -9.16 31.52 -10.90
C ASP A 379 -10.18 30.46 -11.30
N GLU A 380 -11.46 30.64 -10.91
CA GLU A 380 -12.48 29.66 -11.23
C GLU A 380 -12.50 29.34 -12.73
N PRO A 381 -12.43 28.06 -13.12
CA PRO A 381 -12.71 27.73 -14.50
C PRO A 381 -14.15 28.18 -14.80
N ALA A 382 -14.28 29.13 -15.69
CA ALA A 382 -15.59 29.59 -16.14
C ALA A 382 -16.44 28.38 -16.54
N GLY A 383 -17.45 28.02 -15.75
CA GLY A 383 -18.55 27.13 -16.13
C GLY A 383 -18.41 25.64 -15.88
N GLY A 384 -17.33 25.10 -15.29
CA GLY A 384 -17.13 23.62 -15.29
C GLY A 384 -17.48 22.85 -14.00
N ALA A 385 -17.33 23.43 -12.83
CA ALA A 385 -17.49 22.71 -11.56
C ALA A 385 -18.93 22.62 -11.05
N ALA A 386 -19.82 23.47 -11.50
CA ALA A 386 -21.23 23.47 -11.11
C ALA A 386 -22.08 22.44 -11.89
N GLU A 387 -21.64 22.00 -13.06
CA GLU A 387 -22.38 21.04 -13.91
C GLU A 387 -21.96 19.57 -13.69
N LEU A 388 -20.86 19.33 -12.95
CA LEU A 388 -20.50 17.95 -12.54
C LEU A 388 -21.22 17.54 -11.25
N THR A 389 -22.50 17.83 -11.13
CA THR A 389 -23.37 17.08 -10.21
C THR A 389 -23.53 15.69 -10.82
N VAL A 390 -22.67 14.78 -10.38
CA VAL A 390 -22.83 13.36 -10.70
C VAL A 390 -24.22 12.94 -10.24
N ASP A 391 -25.12 12.73 -11.20
CA ASP A 391 -26.44 12.16 -10.90
C ASP A 391 -26.22 10.82 -10.18
N PRO A 392 -26.62 10.69 -8.90
CA PRO A 392 -26.36 9.47 -8.14
C PRO A 392 -27.15 8.25 -8.64
N ARG A 393 -28.08 8.44 -9.59
CA ARG A 393 -28.93 7.39 -10.14
C ARG A 393 -28.17 6.30 -10.91
N PRO A 394 -27.16 6.60 -11.79
CA PRO A 394 -26.38 5.56 -12.45
C PRO A 394 -25.56 4.70 -11.48
N ALA A 395 -25.11 5.28 -10.35
CA ALA A 395 -24.34 4.54 -9.34
C ALA A 395 -25.23 3.61 -8.51
N ARG A 396 -26.48 4.02 -8.21
CA ARG A 396 -27.48 3.17 -7.55
C ARG A 396 -27.91 2.01 -8.45
N ASP A 397 -28.17 2.27 -9.72
CA ASP A 397 -28.55 1.23 -10.70
C ASP A 397 -27.42 0.22 -10.97
N ALA A 398 -26.16 0.63 -10.88
CA ALA A 398 -25.00 -0.27 -10.97
C ALA A 398 -24.86 -1.14 -9.71
N ALA A 399 -25.06 -0.57 -8.52
CA ALA A 399 -25.04 -1.29 -7.25
C ALA A 399 -26.19 -2.34 -7.17
N ASP A 400 -27.39 -1.98 -7.62
CA ASP A 400 -28.54 -2.89 -7.68
C ASP A 400 -28.37 -4.01 -8.72
N ARG A 401 -27.67 -3.77 -9.82
CA ARG A 401 -27.31 -4.81 -10.79
C ARG A 401 -26.26 -5.77 -10.28
N LEU A 402 -25.27 -5.28 -9.54
CA LEU A 402 -24.23 -6.10 -8.89
C LEU A 402 -24.81 -6.96 -7.76
N THR A 403 -25.77 -6.43 -6.99
CA THR A 403 -26.43 -7.18 -5.92
C THR A 403 -27.33 -8.29 -6.48
N ARG A 404 -27.95 -8.09 -7.63
CA ARG A 404 -28.73 -9.12 -8.33
C ARG A 404 -27.85 -10.19 -8.99
N TRP A 405 -26.65 -9.85 -9.41
CA TRP A 405 -25.70 -10.82 -9.97
C TRP A 405 -25.06 -11.71 -8.89
N ALA A 406 -24.79 -11.15 -7.70
CA ALA A 406 -24.22 -11.89 -6.56
C ALA A 406 -25.20 -12.85 -5.87
N ARG A 407 -26.51 -12.80 -6.23
CA ARG A 407 -27.55 -13.71 -5.74
C ARG A 407 -27.92 -14.83 -6.73
N ARG A 408 -27.26 -14.90 -7.86
CA ARG A 408 -27.34 -15.99 -8.84
C ARG A 408 -26.04 -16.78 -8.85
#